data_a99e50d5597f9f6ec16ecc723e2793c1
#
_entry.id   a99e50d5597f9f6ec16ecc723e2793c1
#
_cell.length_a   1.000
_cell.length_b   1.000
_cell.length_c   1.000
_cell.angle_alpha   90.00
_cell.angle_beta   90.00
_cell.angle_gamma   90.00
#
_symmetry.space_group_name_H-M   'P 1'
#
loop_
_entity.id
_entity.type
_entity.pdbx_description
1 polymer ?
#
loop_
_entity_poly.entity_id
_entity_poly.type
_entity_poly.pdbx_seq_one_letter_code
_entity_poly.pdbx_strand_id
1 'polypeptide(L)'
;NFSNDRSDDGLTNLIFSFYEFAKANPDPEAWINGLTQAYEVGDQLGESTLFQTYLKPLAVETLQRTLQRYEEMVTLTEGEEKLQKIWYLAQNEKEQTKQFLQFLERNDLESAYNLTELLSFDRYPTVRAEELKPTAEQAKQLREQNKKALNDLKKQLFTLSPDAMKQVLKEATPIVQEMAHVGKQFMEAYGAEKRLKNLVDFNDLEHYTLAILAKNQADGWQASEASVYYREKFDEVLVDEYQDINQLQESILYWLRRPLSTEGNLFMVGDVKQSIYS
;
A
#
# COMPACT_ATOMS: atom_id res chain seq x y z
N ASN A 1 -9.56 9.24 -26.21
CA ASN A 1 -10.88 9.72 -25.78
C ASN A 1 -11.13 9.30 -24.34
N PHE A 2 -10.96 10.24 -23.40
CA PHE A 2 -11.17 10.00 -21.95
C PHE A 2 -12.64 10.16 -21.53
N SER A 3 -13.54 10.56 -22.42
CA SER A 3 -14.96 10.72 -22.14
C SER A 3 -15.78 10.11 -23.26
N ASN A 4 -16.76 9.27 -22.87
CA ASN A 4 -17.80 8.74 -23.76
C ASN A 4 -19.04 9.66 -23.77
N ASP A 5 -19.05 10.73 -22.97
CA ASP A 5 -20.17 11.65 -22.82
C ASP A 5 -20.10 12.82 -23.78
N ARG A 6 -21.28 13.39 -24.10
CA ARG A 6 -21.42 14.61 -24.92
C ARG A 6 -21.01 15.88 -24.17
N SER A 7 -20.62 15.78 -22.86
CA SER A 7 -20.13 16.88 -22.03
C SER A 7 -18.70 16.62 -21.58
N ASP A 8 -17.92 17.66 -21.36
CA ASP A 8 -16.56 17.61 -20.85
C ASP A 8 -16.50 17.42 -19.31
N ASP A 9 -17.65 17.26 -18.65
CA ASP A 9 -17.75 17.18 -17.19
C ASP A 9 -16.96 15.99 -16.62
N GLY A 10 -17.04 14.82 -17.26
CA GLY A 10 -16.29 13.64 -16.83
C GLY A 10 -14.78 13.84 -16.92
N LEU A 11 -14.29 14.47 -17.98
CA LEU A 11 -12.87 14.80 -18.13
C LEU A 11 -12.42 15.87 -17.13
N THR A 12 -13.22 16.90 -16.94
CA THR A 12 -12.94 17.97 -15.96
C THR A 12 -12.83 17.40 -14.55
N ASN A 13 -13.77 16.56 -14.14
CA ASN A 13 -13.73 15.90 -12.82
C ASN A 13 -12.50 15.00 -12.68
N LEU A 14 -12.14 14.25 -13.72
CA LEU A 14 -10.95 13.40 -13.71
C LEU A 14 -9.66 14.21 -13.51
N ILE A 15 -9.50 15.31 -14.27
CA ILE A 15 -8.33 16.19 -14.15
C ILE A 15 -8.27 16.83 -12.77
N PHE A 16 -9.41 17.27 -12.25
CA PHE A 16 -9.48 17.89 -10.94
C PHE A 16 -9.17 16.89 -9.83
N SER A 17 -9.73 15.69 -9.87
CA SER A 17 -9.38 14.60 -8.92
C SER A 17 -7.90 14.26 -8.99
N PHE A 18 -7.33 14.14 -10.19
CA PHE A 18 -5.89 13.89 -10.35
C PHE A 18 -5.05 15.02 -9.73
N TYR A 19 -5.44 16.28 -9.93
CA TYR A 19 -4.81 17.44 -9.28
C TYR A 19 -4.86 17.32 -7.74
N GLU A 20 -6.02 17.02 -7.18
CA GLU A 20 -6.18 16.90 -5.73
C GLU A 20 -5.33 15.77 -5.16
N PHE A 21 -5.30 14.58 -5.81
CA PHE A 21 -4.41 13.49 -5.41
C PHE A 21 -2.94 13.88 -5.48
N ALA A 22 -2.51 14.54 -6.54
CA ALA A 22 -1.13 15.01 -6.64
C ALA A 22 -0.79 16.01 -5.52
N LYS A 23 -1.68 16.97 -5.27
CA LYS A 23 -1.50 18.03 -4.24
C LYS A 23 -1.58 17.51 -2.81
N ALA A 24 -2.18 16.35 -2.58
CA ALA A 24 -2.16 15.67 -1.28
C ALA A 24 -0.78 15.09 -0.90
N ASN A 25 0.21 15.16 -1.81
CA ASN A 25 1.57 14.69 -1.59
C ASN A 25 2.54 15.86 -1.35
N PRO A 26 3.60 15.66 -0.53
CA PRO A 26 4.61 16.69 -0.26
C PRO A 26 5.31 17.22 -1.51
N ASP A 27 5.52 16.35 -2.50
CA ASP A 27 6.09 16.66 -3.81
C ASP A 27 5.17 16.14 -4.91
N PRO A 28 4.21 16.96 -5.38
CA PRO A 28 3.26 16.58 -6.42
C PRO A 28 3.90 16.13 -7.73
N GLU A 29 5.03 16.76 -8.10
CA GLU A 29 5.73 16.45 -9.34
C GLU A 29 6.44 15.08 -9.25
N ALA A 30 7.11 14.81 -8.14
CA ALA A 30 7.71 13.50 -7.88
C ALA A 30 6.65 12.40 -7.83
N TRP A 31 5.48 12.66 -7.23
CA TRP A 31 4.37 11.71 -7.21
C TRP A 31 3.87 11.39 -8.63
N ILE A 32 3.63 12.40 -9.47
CA ILE A 32 3.21 12.21 -10.87
C ILE A 32 4.27 11.41 -11.66
N ASN A 33 5.56 11.72 -11.46
CA ASN A 33 6.65 10.98 -12.11
C ASN A 33 6.69 9.52 -11.64
N GLY A 34 6.53 9.27 -10.34
CA GLY A 34 6.45 7.93 -9.77
C GLY A 34 5.29 7.11 -10.34
N LEU A 35 4.13 7.76 -10.53
CA LEU A 35 2.97 7.12 -11.15
C LEU A 35 3.28 6.68 -12.59
N THR A 36 3.88 7.53 -13.42
CA THR A 36 4.24 7.16 -14.79
C THR A 36 5.27 6.04 -14.84
N GLN A 37 6.29 6.09 -13.97
CA GLN A 37 7.31 5.05 -13.86
C GLN A 37 6.71 3.69 -13.43
N ALA A 38 5.69 3.69 -12.57
CA ALA A 38 5.03 2.47 -12.14
C ALA A 38 4.36 1.71 -13.30
N TYR A 39 3.91 2.41 -14.34
CA TYR A 39 3.31 1.81 -15.53
C TYR A 39 4.34 1.44 -16.61
N GLU A 40 5.58 1.92 -16.52
CA GLU A 40 6.65 1.54 -17.42
C GLU A 40 7.15 0.13 -17.08
N VAL A 41 6.66 -0.86 -17.83
CA VAL A 41 7.08 -2.25 -17.67
C VAL A 41 8.07 -2.63 -18.75
N GLY A 42 9.25 -3.09 -18.32
CA GLY A 42 10.28 -3.66 -19.20
C GLY A 42 9.90 -5.06 -19.70
N ASP A 43 10.90 -5.86 -19.99
CA ASP A 43 10.69 -7.23 -20.45
C ASP A 43 10.22 -8.18 -19.36
N GLN A 44 10.54 -7.91 -18.11
CA GLN A 44 10.16 -8.71 -16.94
C GLN A 44 9.31 -7.90 -15.97
N LEU A 45 8.03 -8.28 -15.85
CA LEU A 45 7.09 -7.63 -14.93
C LEU A 45 7.58 -7.67 -13.48
N GLY A 46 8.22 -8.77 -13.06
CA GLY A 46 8.76 -8.95 -11.72
C GLY A 46 9.88 -7.96 -11.34
N GLU A 47 10.50 -7.30 -12.32
CA GLU A 47 11.53 -6.27 -12.10
C GLU A 47 10.98 -4.83 -12.24
N SER A 48 9.70 -4.69 -12.60
CA SER A 48 9.07 -3.37 -12.75
C SER A 48 8.98 -2.62 -11.42
N THR A 49 8.97 -1.30 -11.49
CA THR A 49 8.75 -0.43 -10.32
C THR A 49 7.43 -0.73 -9.62
N LEU A 50 6.35 -0.98 -10.40
CA LEU A 50 5.06 -1.39 -9.86
C LEU A 50 5.19 -2.62 -8.96
N PHE A 51 5.85 -3.66 -9.44
CA PHE A 51 5.99 -4.89 -8.66
C PHE A 51 6.94 -4.71 -7.47
N GLN A 52 8.14 -4.19 -7.68
CA GLN A 52 9.18 -4.10 -6.65
C GLN A 52 8.81 -3.15 -5.50
N THR A 53 8.21 -1.99 -5.84
CA THR A 53 7.94 -0.95 -4.85
C THR A 53 6.59 -1.12 -4.17
N TYR A 54 5.57 -1.59 -4.90
CA TYR A 54 4.20 -1.58 -4.39
C TYR A 54 3.64 -2.97 -4.10
N LEU A 55 3.78 -3.92 -5.02
CA LEU A 55 3.10 -5.21 -4.90
C LEU A 55 3.90 -6.24 -4.09
N LYS A 56 5.20 -6.35 -4.35
CA LYS A 56 6.06 -7.34 -3.70
C LYS A 56 6.16 -7.15 -2.17
N PRO A 57 6.36 -5.94 -1.62
CA PRO A 57 6.42 -5.76 -0.17
C PRO A 57 5.13 -6.21 0.53
N LEU A 58 3.97 -5.83 -0.01
CA LEU A 58 2.66 -6.23 0.52
C LEU A 58 2.47 -7.74 0.46
N ALA A 59 2.84 -8.36 -0.67
CA ALA A 59 2.73 -9.80 -0.85
C ALA A 59 3.65 -10.58 0.11
N VAL A 60 4.90 -10.15 0.23
CA VAL A 60 5.90 -10.77 1.13
C VAL A 60 5.41 -10.69 2.59
N GLU A 61 4.96 -9.53 3.05
CA GLU A 61 4.42 -9.36 4.40
C GLU A 61 3.21 -10.27 4.65
N THR A 62 2.28 -10.35 3.69
CA THR A 62 1.10 -11.21 3.79
C THR A 62 1.50 -12.69 3.89
N LEU A 63 2.46 -13.14 3.06
CA LEU A 63 2.94 -14.52 3.09
C LEU A 63 3.71 -14.85 4.37
N GLN A 64 4.51 -13.92 4.89
CA GLN A 64 5.22 -14.10 6.16
C GLN A 64 4.24 -14.25 7.33
N ARG A 65 3.19 -13.42 7.41
CA ARG A 65 2.12 -13.57 8.40
C ARG A 65 1.36 -14.89 8.26
N THR A 66 1.14 -15.33 7.03
CA THR A 66 0.51 -16.62 6.73
C THR A 66 1.38 -17.78 7.20
N LEU A 67 2.68 -17.75 6.94
CA LEU A 67 3.64 -18.74 7.41
C LEU A 67 3.68 -18.80 8.94
N GLN A 68 3.66 -17.65 9.61
CA GLN A 68 3.65 -17.59 11.07
C GLN A 68 2.40 -18.27 11.68
N ARG A 69 1.21 -18.09 11.06
CA ARG A 69 0.00 -18.81 11.50
C ARG A 69 0.07 -20.30 11.22
N TYR A 70 0.70 -20.75 10.13
CA TYR A 70 0.94 -22.18 9.90
C TYR A 70 1.92 -22.78 10.93
N GLU A 71 2.96 -22.04 11.34
CA GLU A 71 3.85 -22.45 12.43
C GLU A 71 3.06 -22.65 13.74
N GLU A 72 2.18 -21.72 14.07
CA GLU A 72 1.30 -21.83 15.23
C GLU A 72 0.40 -23.07 15.12
N MET A 73 -0.21 -23.33 13.96
CA MET A 73 -1.01 -24.55 13.75
C MET A 73 -0.19 -25.83 13.93
N VAL A 74 1.02 -25.86 13.39
CA VAL A 74 1.94 -27.00 13.55
C VAL A 74 2.25 -27.24 15.03
N THR A 75 2.61 -26.18 15.76
CA THR A 75 2.95 -26.26 17.19
C THR A 75 1.73 -26.72 18.02
N LEU A 76 0.53 -26.21 17.73
CA LEU A 76 -0.70 -26.62 18.42
C LEU A 76 -1.08 -28.09 18.23
N THR A 77 -0.64 -28.71 17.14
CA THR A 77 -1.06 -30.06 16.76
C THR A 77 0.06 -31.10 16.82
N GLU A 78 1.27 -30.66 17.15
CA GLU A 78 2.46 -31.50 17.23
C GLU A 78 2.37 -32.51 18.44
N GLY A 79 2.80 -33.73 18.20
CA GLY A 79 2.87 -34.77 19.25
C GLY A 79 1.53 -35.41 19.64
N GLU A 80 0.39 -34.93 19.16
CA GLU A 80 -0.92 -35.50 19.46
C GLU A 80 -1.43 -36.36 18.27
N GLU A 81 -1.44 -37.67 18.46
CA GLU A 81 -1.80 -38.67 17.45
C GLU A 81 -3.17 -38.39 16.80
N LYS A 82 -4.16 -37.98 17.59
CA LYS A 82 -5.52 -37.67 17.10
C LYS A 82 -5.59 -36.39 16.26
N LEU A 83 -4.58 -35.51 16.34
CA LEU A 83 -4.45 -34.29 15.54
C LEU A 83 -3.47 -34.42 14.38
N GLN A 84 -2.81 -35.57 14.21
CA GLN A 84 -1.77 -35.80 13.21
C GLN A 84 -2.21 -35.43 11.78
N LYS A 85 -3.46 -35.65 11.41
CA LYS A 85 -3.99 -35.26 10.10
C LYS A 85 -4.02 -33.74 9.90
N ILE A 86 -4.29 -33.00 10.97
CA ILE A 86 -4.28 -31.51 10.92
C ILE A 86 -2.83 -31.03 10.86
N TRP A 87 -1.95 -31.66 11.59
CA TRP A 87 -0.51 -31.37 11.55
C TRP A 87 0.07 -31.56 10.12
N TYR A 88 -0.20 -32.69 9.46
CA TYR A 88 0.24 -32.94 8.08
C TYR A 88 -0.37 -31.92 7.11
N LEU A 89 -1.65 -31.58 7.26
CA LEU A 89 -2.31 -30.57 6.46
C LEU A 89 -1.61 -29.21 6.60
N ALA A 90 -1.34 -28.79 7.83
CA ALA A 90 -0.65 -27.52 8.12
C ALA A 90 0.77 -27.50 7.55
N GLN A 91 1.53 -28.58 7.70
CA GLN A 91 2.88 -28.70 7.12
C GLN A 91 2.89 -28.60 5.60
N ASN A 92 1.95 -29.28 4.93
CA ASN A 92 1.85 -29.24 3.47
C ASN A 92 1.49 -27.84 2.96
N GLU A 93 0.46 -27.20 3.54
CA GLU A 93 0.04 -25.84 3.16
C GLU A 93 1.11 -24.79 3.49
N LYS A 94 1.86 -24.99 4.60
CA LYS A 94 3.03 -24.17 4.96
C LYS A 94 4.12 -24.25 3.89
N GLU A 95 4.46 -25.46 3.42
CA GLU A 95 5.51 -25.63 2.42
C GLU A 95 5.11 -25.00 1.07
N GLN A 96 3.85 -25.15 0.66
CA GLN A 96 3.34 -24.46 -0.53
C GLN A 96 3.42 -22.93 -0.40
N THR A 97 3.06 -22.40 0.77
CA THR A 97 3.16 -20.95 1.05
C THR A 97 4.62 -20.48 1.03
N LYS A 98 5.55 -21.28 1.55
CA LYS A 98 6.98 -20.99 1.51
C LYS A 98 7.53 -20.99 0.08
N GLN A 99 7.11 -21.92 -0.77
CA GLN A 99 7.47 -21.92 -2.18
C GLN A 99 6.94 -20.68 -2.90
N PHE A 100 5.71 -20.27 -2.61
CA PHE A 100 5.14 -19.04 -3.14
C PHE A 100 6.00 -17.82 -2.77
N LEU A 101 6.37 -17.68 -1.51
CA LEU A 101 7.26 -16.61 -1.04
C LEU A 101 8.60 -16.63 -1.80
N GLN A 102 9.22 -17.80 -1.94
CA GLN A 102 10.50 -17.93 -2.67
C GLN A 102 10.42 -17.51 -4.14
N PHE A 103 9.32 -17.81 -4.83
CA PHE A 103 9.12 -17.35 -6.21
C PHE A 103 9.00 -15.82 -6.28
N LEU A 104 8.24 -15.20 -5.37
CA LEU A 104 8.13 -13.74 -5.32
C LEU A 104 9.46 -13.07 -4.96
N GLU A 105 10.23 -13.62 -4.04
CA GLU A 105 11.55 -13.11 -3.68
C GLU A 105 12.52 -13.12 -4.87
N ARG A 106 12.43 -14.14 -5.73
CA ARG A 106 13.24 -14.29 -6.95
C ARG A 106 12.68 -13.54 -8.16
N ASN A 107 11.57 -12.80 -8.01
CA ASN A 107 10.84 -12.13 -9.07
C ASN A 107 10.28 -13.10 -10.14
N ASP A 108 10.16 -14.39 -9.83
CA ASP A 108 9.62 -15.42 -10.72
C ASP A 108 8.10 -15.45 -10.63
N LEU A 109 7.47 -14.47 -11.29
CA LEU A 109 6.02 -14.31 -11.28
C LEU A 109 5.29 -15.41 -12.03
N GLU A 110 5.92 -16.03 -13.01
CA GLU A 110 5.31 -17.13 -13.79
C GLU A 110 5.15 -18.37 -12.91
N SER A 111 6.21 -18.77 -12.19
CA SER A 111 6.12 -19.88 -11.23
C SER A 111 5.18 -19.56 -10.07
N ALA A 112 5.17 -18.32 -9.59
CA ALA A 112 4.25 -17.86 -8.55
C ALA A 112 2.78 -17.95 -9.03
N TYR A 113 2.47 -17.48 -10.25
CA TYR A 113 1.16 -17.57 -10.86
C TYR A 113 0.72 -19.04 -11.01
N ASN A 114 1.55 -19.88 -11.60
CA ASN A 114 1.25 -21.30 -11.81
C ASN A 114 0.99 -22.02 -10.47
N LEU A 115 1.76 -21.70 -9.42
CA LEU A 115 1.52 -22.25 -8.10
C LEU A 115 0.13 -21.83 -7.56
N THR A 116 -0.28 -20.55 -7.75
CA THR A 116 -1.60 -20.09 -7.28
C THR A 116 -2.77 -20.73 -8.02
N GLU A 117 -2.59 -21.11 -9.30
CA GLU A 117 -3.61 -21.85 -10.05
C GLU A 117 -3.77 -23.29 -9.55
N LEU A 118 -2.71 -23.87 -8.98
CA LEU A 118 -2.70 -25.21 -8.41
C LEU A 118 -3.09 -25.24 -6.94
N LEU A 119 -3.15 -24.06 -6.26
CA LEU A 119 -3.54 -24.00 -4.86
C LEU A 119 -4.95 -24.54 -4.65
N SER A 120 -5.03 -25.67 -3.98
CA SER A 120 -6.27 -26.28 -3.54
C SER A 120 -6.21 -26.51 -2.03
N PHE A 121 -7.34 -26.29 -1.36
CA PHE A 121 -7.41 -26.51 0.08
C PHE A 121 -8.24 -27.76 0.35
N ASP A 122 -7.58 -28.78 0.85
CA ASP A 122 -8.23 -30.03 1.23
C ASP A 122 -9.29 -29.83 2.31
N ARG A 123 -10.21 -30.79 2.43
CA ARG A 123 -11.22 -30.77 3.49
C ARG A 123 -10.54 -30.85 4.86
N TYR A 124 -10.93 -29.95 5.77
CA TYR A 124 -10.41 -29.97 7.13
C TYR A 124 -10.78 -31.27 7.86
N PRO A 125 -9.83 -31.95 8.50
CA PRO A 125 -10.07 -33.20 9.21
C PRO A 125 -11.06 -33.02 10.37
N THR A 126 -11.93 -34.02 10.58
CA THR A 126 -12.86 -34.03 11.70
C THR A 126 -12.22 -34.68 12.91
N VAL A 127 -12.20 -33.99 14.05
CA VAL A 127 -11.71 -34.49 15.35
C VAL A 127 -12.93 -34.93 16.19
N ARG A 128 -12.91 -36.21 16.63
CA ARG A 128 -13.99 -36.78 17.45
C ARG A 128 -13.73 -36.72 18.94
N ALA A 129 -12.46 -36.55 19.34
CA ALA A 129 -12.06 -36.43 20.73
C ALA A 129 -12.53 -35.11 21.34
N GLU A 130 -13.45 -35.14 22.28
CA GLU A 130 -14.06 -33.94 22.86
C GLU A 130 -12.99 -33.01 23.49
N GLU A 131 -12.02 -33.58 24.16
CA GLU A 131 -10.94 -32.87 24.83
C GLU A 131 -10.03 -32.09 23.87
N LEU A 132 -9.97 -32.51 22.60
CA LEU A 132 -9.14 -31.88 21.56
C LEU A 132 -9.90 -30.95 20.60
N LYS A 133 -11.23 -30.88 20.73
CA LYS A 133 -12.05 -29.99 19.89
C LYS A 133 -11.65 -28.52 19.99
N PRO A 134 -11.37 -27.94 21.16
CA PRO A 134 -10.93 -26.56 21.25
C PRO A 134 -9.64 -26.28 20.45
N THR A 135 -8.64 -27.15 20.57
CA THR A 135 -7.38 -27.04 19.83
C THR A 135 -7.59 -27.18 18.32
N ALA A 136 -8.40 -28.15 17.90
CA ALA A 136 -8.74 -28.35 16.50
C ALA A 136 -9.50 -27.15 15.91
N GLU A 137 -10.38 -26.51 16.67
CA GLU A 137 -11.13 -25.33 16.24
C GLU A 137 -10.22 -24.09 16.15
N GLN A 138 -9.29 -23.91 17.11
CA GLN A 138 -8.27 -22.86 17.03
C GLN A 138 -7.42 -23.01 15.76
N ALA A 139 -6.89 -24.20 15.49
CA ALA A 139 -6.12 -24.49 14.29
C ALA A 139 -6.96 -24.24 13.00
N LYS A 140 -8.25 -24.59 13.02
CA LYS A 140 -9.18 -24.31 11.90
C LYS A 140 -9.35 -22.81 11.66
N GLN A 141 -9.50 -22.01 12.71
CA GLN A 141 -9.63 -20.55 12.58
C GLN A 141 -8.39 -19.93 11.96
N LEU A 142 -7.19 -20.33 12.40
CA LEU A 142 -5.93 -19.88 11.80
C LEU A 142 -5.86 -20.25 10.31
N ARG A 143 -6.26 -21.49 9.97
CA ARG A 143 -6.30 -21.93 8.57
C ARG A 143 -7.27 -21.12 7.71
N GLU A 144 -8.48 -20.83 8.21
CA GLU A 144 -9.44 -20.03 7.46
C GLU A 144 -8.95 -18.59 7.22
N GLN A 145 -8.24 -18.01 8.19
CA GLN A 145 -7.56 -16.72 8.00
C GLN A 145 -6.48 -16.82 6.92
N ASN A 146 -5.69 -17.90 6.90
CA ASN A 146 -4.67 -18.14 5.89
C ASN A 146 -5.27 -18.32 4.50
N LYS A 147 -6.32 -19.12 4.38
CA LYS A 147 -7.05 -19.31 3.12
C LYS A 147 -7.58 -18.00 2.56
N LYS A 148 -8.17 -17.17 3.43
CA LYS A 148 -8.64 -15.85 3.05
C LYS A 148 -7.49 -14.99 2.54
N ALA A 149 -6.40 -14.88 3.31
CA ALA A 149 -5.24 -14.07 2.94
C ALA A 149 -4.62 -14.51 1.60
N LEU A 150 -4.46 -15.82 1.38
CA LEU A 150 -3.90 -16.36 0.12
C LEU A 150 -4.84 -16.12 -1.08
N ASN A 151 -6.16 -16.28 -0.89
CA ASN A 151 -7.13 -16.00 -1.95
C ASN A 151 -7.21 -14.51 -2.29
N ASP A 152 -7.13 -13.63 -1.28
CA ASP A 152 -7.14 -12.19 -1.50
C ASP A 152 -5.82 -11.77 -2.20
N LEU A 153 -4.68 -12.32 -1.80
CA LEU A 153 -3.39 -12.09 -2.47
C LEU A 153 -3.41 -12.58 -3.93
N LYS A 154 -3.97 -13.77 -4.19
CA LYS A 154 -4.16 -14.25 -5.57
C LYS A 154 -4.98 -13.28 -6.41
N LYS A 155 -6.10 -12.77 -5.88
CA LYS A 155 -6.94 -11.79 -6.58
C LYS A 155 -6.20 -10.48 -6.84
N GLN A 156 -5.37 -10.03 -5.91
CA GLN A 156 -4.62 -8.77 -6.05
C GLN A 156 -3.48 -8.88 -7.07
N LEU A 157 -2.73 -9.99 -7.06
CA LEU A 157 -1.53 -10.15 -7.89
C LEU A 157 -1.79 -10.86 -9.21
N PHE A 158 -2.71 -11.83 -9.24
CA PHE A 158 -2.84 -12.81 -10.32
C PHE A 158 -4.28 -12.97 -10.82
N THR A 159 -5.00 -11.85 -10.94
CA THR A 159 -6.27 -11.83 -11.71
C THR A 159 -6.05 -12.16 -13.19
N LEU A 160 -4.86 -11.83 -13.69
CA LEU A 160 -4.36 -12.13 -15.02
C LEU A 160 -3.02 -12.87 -14.91
N SER A 161 -2.65 -13.62 -15.94
CA SER A 161 -1.28 -14.14 -16.06
C SER A 161 -0.27 -12.99 -16.13
N PRO A 162 1.01 -13.20 -15.74
CA PRO A 162 2.04 -12.17 -15.82
C PRO A 162 2.18 -11.55 -17.22
N ASP A 163 2.09 -12.34 -18.26
CA ASP A 163 2.14 -11.87 -19.66
C ASP A 163 0.92 -11.02 -20.02
N ALA A 164 -0.29 -11.43 -19.63
CA ALA A 164 -1.50 -10.64 -19.85
C ALA A 164 -1.47 -9.34 -19.08
N MET A 165 -1.01 -9.34 -17.82
CA MET A 165 -0.83 -8.14 -17.02
C MET A 165 0.17 -7.18 -17.67
N LYS A 166 1.31 -7.70 -18.13
CA LYS A 166 2.32 -6.91 -18.85
C LYS A 166 1.74 -6.24 -20.09
N GLN A 167 0.90 -6.95 -20.85
CA GLN A 167 0.25 -6.39 -22.02
C GLN A 167 -0.71 -5.26 -21.65
N VAL A 168 -1.55 -5.44 -20.63
CA VAL A 168 -2.47 -4.41 -20.12
C VAL A 168 -1.71 -3.17 -19.66
N LEU A 169 -0.60 -3.34 -18.93
CA LEU A 169 0.22 -2.22 -18.49
C LEU A 169 0.87 -1.47 -19.67
N LYS A 170 1.36 -2.18 -20.67
CA LYS A 170 1.90 -1.56 -21.89
C LYS A 170 0.85 -0.73 -22.65
N GLU A 171 -0.38 -1.21 -22.71
CA GLU A 171 -1.49 -0.49 -23.34
C GLU A 171 -1.95 0.72 -22.51
N ALA A 172 -1.88 0.63 -21.18
CA ALA A 172 -2.23 1.71 -20.26
C ALA A 172 -1.15 2.81 -20.19
N THR A 173 0.13 2.47 -20.39
CA THR A 173 1.26 3.40 -20.26
C THR A 173 1.05 4.73 -21.03
N PRO A 174 0.71 4.77 -22.33
CA PRO A 174 0.52 6.03 -23.03
C PRO A 174 -0.66 6.84 -22.49
N ILE A 175 -1.68 6.18 -21.95
CA ILE A 175 -2.84 6.84 -21.34
C ILE A 175 -2.43 7.54 -20.05
N VAL A 176 -1.65 6.84 -19.19
CA VAL A 176 -1.15 7.39 -17.92
C VAL A 176 -0.16 8.52 -18.17
N GLN A 177 0.70 8.39 -19.17
CA GLN A 177 1.65 9.45 -19.56
C GLN A 177 0.91 10.71 -20.02
N GLU A 178 -0.15 10.56 -20.83
CA GLU A 178 -0.96 11.70 -21.27
C GLU A 178 -1.73 12.33 -20.09
N MET A 179 -2.31 11.53 -19.20
CA MET A 179 -2.91 12.05 -17.96
C MET A 179 -1.90 12.84 -17.11
N ALA A 180 -0.71 12.33 -16.94
CA ALA A 180 0.36 13.00 -16.20
C ALA A 180 0.74 14.34 -16.88
N HIS A 181 0.84 14.34 -18.20
CA HIS A 181 1.13 15.55 -18.98
C HIS A 181 0.03 16.62 -18.80
N VAL A 182 -1.22 16.25 -19.02
CA VAL A 182 -2.37 17.15 -18.84
C VAL A 182 -2.50 17.62 -17.40
N GLY A 183 -2.28 16.73 -16.43
CA GLY A 183 -2.31 17.07 -15.01
C GLY A 183 -1.25 18.11 -14.63
N LYS A 184 -0.01 17.99 -15.12
CA LYS A 184 1.05 18.98 -14.92
C LYS A 184 0.70 20.33 -15.56
N GLN A 185 0.20 20.33 -16.79
CA GLN A 185 -0.25 21.55 -17.45
C GLN A 185 -1.40 22.24 -16.69
N PHE A 186 -2.36 21.46 -16.18
CA PHE A 186 -3.43 21.99 -15.36
C PHE A 186 -2.90 22.61 -14.05
N MET A 187 -2.00 21.93 -13.35
CA MET A 187 -1.38 22.45 -12.12
C MET A 187 -0.68 23.79 -12.36
N GLU A 188 0.08 23.89 -13.45
CA GLU A 188 0.78 25.12 -13.83
C GLU A 188 -0.18 26.26 -14.16
N ALA A 189 -1.16 26.01 -15.04
CA ALA A 189 -2.15 26.99 -15.47
C ALA A 189 -3.04 27.46 -14.31
N TYR A 190 -3.53 26.52 -13.49
CA TYR A 190 -4.37 26.82 -12.33
C TYR A 190 -3.58 27.62 -11.27
N GLY A 191 -2.34 27.23 -11.01
CA GLY A 191 -1.45 27.98 -10.12
C GLY A 191 -1.14 29.41 -10.64
N ALA A 192 -0.95 29.57 -11.95
CA ALA A 192 -0.77 30.89 -12.56
C ALA A 192 -2.01 31.76 -12.42
N GLU A 193 -3.20 31.21 -12.66
CA GLU A 193 -4.47 31.93 -12.52
C GLU A 193 -4.74 32.35 -11.06
N LYS A 194 -4.47 31.49 -10.09
CA LYS A 194 -4.55 31.82 -8.67
C LYS A 194 -3.62 32.99 -8.30
N ARG A 195 -2.37 32.99 -8.78
CA ARG A 195 -1.42 34.09 -8.56
C ARG A 195 -1.89 35.40 -9.16
N LEU A 196 -2.41 35.38 -10.39
CA LEU A 196 -2.96 36.58 -11.04
C LEU A 196 -4.12 37.20 -10.26
N LYS A 197 -4.93 36.37 -9.64
CA LYS A 197 -6.09 36.79 -8.83
C LYS A 197 -5.75 37.06 -7.36
N ASN A 198 -4.50 36.85 -6.93
CA ASN A 198 -4.08 36.88 -5.52
C ASN A 198 -4.94 35.97 -4.63
N LEU A 199 -5.24 34.76 -5.11
CA LEU A 199 -6.00 33.75 -4.41
C LEU A 199 -5.09 32.58 -4.01
N VAL A 200 -5.44 31.93 -2.91
CA VAL A 200 -4.87 30.67 -2.46
C VAL A 200 -6.01 29.73 -2.06
N ASP A 201 -5.85 28.44 -2.29
CA ASP A 201 -6.72 27.41 -1.74
C ASP A 201 -6.06 26.70 -0.55
N PHE A 202 -6.78 25.76 0.05
CA PHE A 202 -6.26 25.03 1.23
C PHE A 202 -5.00 24.22 0.91
N ASN A 203 -4.94 23.61 -0.28
CA ASN A 203 -3.75 22.89 -0.72
C ASN A 203 -2.52 23.82 -0.80
N ASP A 204 -2.69 25.05 -1.29
CA ASP A 204 -1.59 26.02 -1.33
C ASP A 204 -1.11 26.38 0.09
N LEU A 205 -2.03 26.56 1.03
CA LEU A 205 -1.67 26.86 2.44
C LEU A 205 -0.87 25.73 3.07
N GLU A 206 -1.26 24.48 2.82
CA GLU A 206 -0.52 23.31 3.29
C GLU A 206 0.87 23.22 2.66
N HIS A 207 1.00 23.40 1.34
CA HIS A 207 2.29 23.42 0.66
C HIS A 207 3.18 24.58 1.12
N TYR A 208 2.64 25.76 1.33
CA TYR A 208 3.42 26.88 1.89
C TYR A 208 3.87 26.59 3.32
N THR A 209 3.01 25.96 4.12
CA THR A 209 3.39 25.53 5.47
C THR A 209 4.55 24.53 5.43
N LEU A 210 4.48 23.52 4.55
CA LEU A 210 5.59 22.57 4.37
C LEU A 210 6.87 23.30 3.91
N ALA A 211 6.77 24.21 2.95
CA ALA A 211 7.93 24.98 2.45
C ALA A 211 8.56 25.90 3.50
N ILE A 212 7.78 26.37 4.48
CA ILE A 212 8.30 27.11 5.64
C ILE A 212 9.01 26.17 6.60
N LEU A 213 8.47 24.99 6.87
CA LEU A 213 8.99 24.04 7.85
C LEU A 213 10.18 23.22 7.36
N ALA A 214 10.26 22.95 6.06
CA ALA A 214 11.30 22.09 5.49
C ALA A 214 11.77 22.58 4.12
N LYS A 215 13.01 22.27 3.80
CA LYS A 215 13.62 22.55 2.50
C LYS A 215 13.97 21.24 1.83
N ASN A 216 13.50 21.04 0.61
CA ASN A 216 13.91 19.93 -0.23
C ASN A 216 15.27 20.28 -0.85
N GLN A 217 16.30 19.49 -0.53
CA GLN A 217 17.67 19.66 -1.00
C GLN A 217 18.15 18.39 -1.73
N ALA A 218 19.32 18.43 -2.34
CA ALA A 218 19.89 17.28 -3.04
C ALA A 218 19.99 16.01 -2.18
N ASP A 219 20.21 16.18 -0.87
CA ASP A 219 20.34 15.11 0.12
C ASP A 219 18.99 14.77 0.81
N GLY A 220 17.88 15.29 0.30
CA GLY A 220 16.53 15.10 0.83
C GLY A 220 16.00 16.29 1.61
N TRP A 221 14.87 16.07 2.29
CA TRP A 221 14.21 17.10 3.08
C TRP A 221 14.96 17.39 4.38
N GLN A 222 15.16 18.66 4.69
CA GLN A 222 15.83 19.13 5.92
C GLN A 222 14.96 20.14 6.68
N ALA A 223 15.03 20.08 8.02
CA ALA A 223 14.32 21.01 8.88
C ALA A 223 14.80 22.46 8.65
N SER A 224 13.87 23.38 8.56
CA SER A 224 14.15 24.82 8.56
C SER A 224 14.31 25.35 10.00
N GLU A 225 14.77 26.59 10.13
CA GLU A 225 14.79 27.30 11.42
C GLU A 225 13.39 27.42 12.03
N ALA A 226 12.34 27.58 11.19
CA ALA A 226 10.95 27.60 11.66
C ALA A 226 10.54 26.26 12.26
N SER A 227 10.93 25.14 11.64
CA SER A 227 10.68 23.81 12.20
C SER A 227 11.34 23.64 13.57
N VAL A 228 12.62 24.03 13.70
CA VAL A 228 13.35 23.97 14.97
C VAL A 228 12.64 24.82 16.03
N TYR A 229 12.28 26.06 15.67
CA TYR A 229 11.57 26.96 16.58
C TYR A 229 10.24 26.37 17.09
N TYR A 230 9.41 25.80 16.21
CA TYR A 230 8.13 25.23 16.62
C TYR A 230 8.28 23.94 17.43
N ARG A 231 9.28 23.09 17.13
CA ARG A 231 9.61 21.89 17.93
C ARG A 231 9.97 22.22 19.37
N GLU A 232 10.64 23.37 19.59
CA GLU A 232 10.99 23.84 20.93
C GLU A 232 9.80 24.52 21.61
N LYS A 233 8.96 25.22 20.83
CA LYS A 233 7.83 26.00 21.35
C LYS A 233 6.66 25.12 21.77
N PHE A 234 6.39 24.03 21.06
CA PHE A 234 5.25 23.17 21.37
C PHE A 234 5.66 22.10 22.38
N ASP A 235 5.01 22.13 23.56
CA ASP A 235 5.17 21.06 24.55
C ASP A 235 4.56 19.77 24.02
N GLU A 236 3.36 19.85 23.43
CA GLU A 236 2.61 18.73 22.85
C GLU A 236 1.99 19.12 21.50
N VAL A 237 1.97 18.17 20.58
CA VAL A 237 1.26 18.22 19.30
C VAL A 237 0.21 17.12 19.33
N LEU A 238 -1.07 17.50 19.36
CA LEU A 238 -2.18 16.58 19.47
C LEU A 238 -2.92 16.52 18.13
N VAL A 239 -3.13 15.31 17.61
CA VAL A 239 -3.81 15.08 16.32
C VAL A 239 -4.98 14.14 16.57
N ASP A 240 -6.16 14.59 16.22
CA ASP A 240 -7.38 13.80 16.19
C ASP A 240 -7.69 13.34 14.76
N GLU A 241 -8.47 12.28 14.61
CA GLU A 241 -8.87 11.71 13.30
C GLU A 241 -7.67 11.43 12.38
N TYR A 242 -6.57 10.88 12.95
CA TYR A 242 -5.33 10.65 12.22
C TYR A 242 -5.53 9.80 10.97
N GLN A 243 -6.56 8.94 10.90
CA GLN A 243 -6.86 8.12 9.74
C GLN A 243 -7.28 8.93 8.51
N ASP A 244 -7.67 10.21 8.66
CA ASP A 244 -8.18 11.04 7.56
C ASP A 244 -7.14 12.05 7.05
N ILE A 245 -5.93 12.10 7.63
CA ILE A 245 -4.86 12.97 7.13
C ILE A 245 -4.21 12.41 5.87
N ASN A 246 -3.84 13.32 4.97
CA ASN A 246 -3.09 13.00 3.76
C ASN A 246 -1.56 13.04 4.00
N GLN A 247 -0.77 12.60 3.00
CA GLN A 247 0.69 12.55 3.12
C GLN A 247 1.35 13.92 3.29
N LEU A 248 0.77 14.98 2.72
CA LEU A 248 1.26 16.36 2.88
C LEU A 248 1.08 16.82 4.33
N GLN A 249 -0.11 16.60 4.91
CA GLN A 249 -0.41 16.91 6.31
C GLN A 249 0.46 16.10 7.27
N GLU A 250 0.65 14.81 7.00
CA GLU A 250 1.57 13.96 7.77
C GLU A 250 3.01 14.50 7.73
N SER A 251 3.47 14.97 6.55
CA SER A 251 4.78 15.59 6.41
C SER A 251 4.90 16.88 7.22
N ILE A 252 3.86 17.71 7.29
CA ILE A 252 3.84 18.91 8.12
C ILE A 252 3.99 18.52 9.60
N LEU A 253 3.22 17.53 10.07
CA LEU A 253 3.31 17.02 11.46
C LEU A 253 4.70 16.44 11.75
N TYR A 254 5.31 15.74 10.81
CA TYR A 254 6.68 15.23 10.94
C TYR A 254 7.69 16.34 11.25
N TRP A 255 7.56 17.49 10.61
CA TRP A 255 8.47 18.63 10.82
C TRP A 255 8.15 19.44 12.07
N LEU A 256 6.98 19.29 12.66
CA LEU A 256 6.58 19.92 13.93
C LEU A 256 6.92 19.07 15.15
N ARG A 257 7.02 17.74 15.01
CA ARG A 257 7.37 16.84 16.11
C ARG A 257 8.83 16.92 16.50
N ARG A 258 9.15 16.64 17.76
CA ARG A 258 10.53 16.47 18.20
C ARG A 258 11.15 15.20 17.57
N PRO A 259 12.48 15.17 17.33
CA PRO A 259 13.17 13.98 16.83
C PRO A 259 12.97 12.77 17.76
N LEU A 260 12.96 11.56 17.19
CA LEU A 260 12.80 10.31 17.95
C LEU A 260 13.93 10.05 18.98
N SER A 261 15.06 10.75 18.87
CA SER A 261 16.18 10.69 19.81
C SER A 261 15.95 11.50 21.09
N THR A 262 14.85 12.25 21.15
CA THR A 262 14.45 13.05 22.31
C THR A 262 13.10 12.58 22.83
N GLU A 263 12.65 13.16 23.95
CA GLU A 263 11.30 12.91 24.44
C GLU A 263 10.28 13.37 23.39
N GLY A 264 9.43 12.44 22.93
CA GLY A 264 8.43 12.69 21.89
C GLY A 264 7.34 13.64 22.38
N ASN A 265 6.83 14.49 21.50
CA ASN A 265 5.75 15.43 21.79
C ASN A 265 4.54 15.29 20.86
N LEU A 266 4.45 14.23 20.06
CA LEU A 266 3.34 13.98 19.14
C LEU A 266 2.45 12.87 19.69
N PHE A 267 1.16 13.17 19.87
CA PHE A 267 0.12 12.23 20.24
C PHE A 267 -0.96 12.22 19.15
N MET A 268 -1.31 11.04 18.65
CA MET A 268 -2.26 10.87 17.56
C MET A 268 -3.34 9.88 17.97
N VAL A 269 -4.59 10.23 17.65
CA VAL A 269 -5.77 9.38 17.85
C VAL A 269 -6.47 9.19 16.51
N GLY A 270 -6.90 7.96 16.24
CA GLY A 270 -7.63 7.64 15.02
C GLY A 270 -8.21 6.22 15.08
N ASP A 271 -9.27 6.00 14.33
CA ASP A 271 -9.91 4.69 14.15
C ASP A 271 -9.86 4.27 12.67
N VAL A 272 -9.01 3.29 12.36
CA VAL A 272 -8.85 2.76 10.99
C VAL A 272 -10.18 2.27 10.38
N LYS A 273 -11.16 1.87 11.21
CA LYS A 273 -12.48 1.44 10.72
C LYS A 273 -13.39 2.59 10.29
N GLN A 274 -13.06 3.81 10.68
CA GLN A 274 -13.81 5.03 10.35
C GLN A 274 -13.14 5.83 9.22
N SER A 275 -12.01 5.36 8.68
CA SER A 275 -11.35 6.03 7.56
C SER A 275 -12.32 6.14 6.37
N ILE A 276 -12.52 7.37 5.90
CA ILE A 276 -13.39 7.69 4.75
C ILE A 276 -12.62 7.52 3.43
N TYR A 277 -11.28 7.50 3.50
CA TYR A 277 -10.37 7.53 2.36
C TYR A 277 -9.55 6.24 2.19
N SER A 278 -9.90 5.15 2.90
CA SER A 278 -9.21 3.85 2.84
C SER A 278 -9.66 2.99 1.65
#